data_d6166aff23b61a1c663bbfa63c950eae
#
_entry.id   d6166aff23b61a1c663bbfa63c950eae
#
_cell.length_a   1.000
_cell.length_b   1.000
_cell.length_c   1.000
_cell.angle_alpha   90.00
_cell.angle_beta   90.00
_cell.angle_gamma   90.00
#
_symmetry.space_group_name_H-M   'P 1'
#
loop_
_entity.id
_entity.type
_entity.pdbx_description
1 polymer ?
#
loop_
_entity_poly.entity_id
_entity_poly.type
_entity_poly.pdbx_seq_one_letter_code
_entity_poly.pdbx_strand_id
1 'polypeptide(L)'
;MLKLLVSLVLALGATLASAQDNKVVYHITTGLDTVAAAMSNIQNHLSADPKVKIVVVTNGPGIDFLMADAKDSKGREFSGAVSDLAGQGVDFRVCNNTLVTRNLDPDSLLMETKLVPSGVAEAARLQIKEGFAYIKP
;
A
#
# COMPACT_ATOMS: atom_id res chain seq x y z
N MET A 1 46.75 18.38 -50.74
CA MET A 1 46.37 17.25 -49.87
C MET A 1 45.66 17.81 -48.64
N LEU A 2 44.31 17.76 -48.65
CA LEU A 2 43.47 18.30 -47.60
C LEU A 2 43.16 17.16 -46.61
N LYS A 3 43.71 17.20 -45.38
CA LYS A 3 43.43 16.20 -44.33
C LYS A 3 42.11 16.58 -43.63
N LEU A 4 41.06 15.85 -43.92
CA LEU A 4 39.81 15.96 -43.21
C LEU A 4 39.99 15.31 -41.81
N LEU A 5 39.97 16.13 -40.78
CA LEU A 5 39.87 15.67 -39.36
C LEU A 5 38.38 15.50 -39.04
N VAL A 6 37.96 14.25 -39.01
CA VAL A 6 36.59 13.90 -38.54
C VAL A 6 36.67 13.87 -37.02
N SER A 7 36.17 14.90 -36.37
CA SER A 7 35.99 14.92 -34.90
C SER A 7 34.73 14.15 -34.56
N LEU A 8 34.93 12.94 -34.03
CA LEU A 8 33.84 12.12 -33.47
C LEU A 8 33.49 12.67 -32.07
N VAL A 9 32.41 13.46 -32.01
CA VAL A 9 31.85 13.90 -30.72
C VAL A 9 31.05 12.76 -30.16
N LEU A 10 31.63 12.04 -29.17
CA LEU A 10 30.90 11.07 -28.35
C LEU A 10 30.01 11.87 -27.40
N ALA A 11 28.72 12.01 -27.74
CA ALA A 11 27.71 12.52 -26.81
C ALA A 11 27.45 11.43 -25.74
N LEU A 12 28.11 11.56 -24.59
CA LEU A 12 27.76 10.78 -23.39
C LEU A 12 26.38 11.26 -22.93
N GLY A 13 25.32 10.59 -23.38
CA GLY A 13 24.00 10.73 -22.83
C GLY A 13 23.99 10.18 -21.43
N ALA A 14 24.24 11.00 -20.41
CA ALA A 14 23.98 10.65 -19.04
C ALA A 14 22.47 10.51 -18.87
N THR A 15 21.96 9.28 -18.96
CA THR A 15 20.61 8.97 -18.51
C THR A 15 20.59 9.18 -17.00
N LEU A 16 20.01 10.30 -16.57
CA LEU A 16 19.65 10.50 -15.18
C LEU A 16 18.61 9.40 -14.86
N ALA A 17 19.08 8.29 -14.31
CA ALA A 17 18.21 7.31 -13.68
C ALA A 17 17.53 8.03 -12.52
N SER A 18 16.29 8.47 -12.73
CA SER A 18 15.42 8.95 -11.68
C SER A 18 15.26 7.80 -10.70
N ALA A 19 15.74 7.96 -9.46
CA ALA A 19 15.52 6.99 -8.40
C ALA A 19 13.98 6.91 -8.21
N GLN A 20 13.38 5.83 -8.70
CA GLN A 20 11.96 5.60 -8.56
C GLN A 20 11.70 5.21 -7.10
N ASP A 21 10.81 5.94 -6.42
CA ASP A 21 10.39 5.59 -5.07
C ASP A 21 9.83 4.16 -5.06
N ASN A 22 10.21 3.39 -4.05
CA ASN A 22 9.70 2.04 -3.86
C ASN A 22 8.18 2.08 -3.63
N LYS A 23 7.46 1.14 -4.24
CA LYS A 23 6.01 1.02 -4.10
C LYS A 23 5.66 -0.38 -3.66
N VAL A 24 4.86 -0.50 -2.61
CA VAL A 24 4.53 -1.79 -2.02
C VAL A 24 3.05 -1.86 -1.70
N VAL A 25 2.40 -2.95 -2.10
CA VAL A 25 1.05 -3.30 -1.67
C VAL A 25 1.13 -4.37 -0.58
N TYR A 26 0.63 -4.03 0.61
CA TYR A 26 0.34 -4.98 1.68
C TYR A 26 -1.08 -5.50 1.51
N HIS A 27 -1.23 -6.81 1.31
CA HIS A 27 -2.53 -7.43 1.10
C HIS A 27 -2.96 -8.21 2.34
N ILE A 28 -3.83 -7.61 3.15
CA ILE A 28 -4.31 -8.17 4.41
C ILE A 28 -5.64 -8.87 4.17
N THR A 29 -5.66 -10.19 4.39
CA THR A 29 -6.83 -11.05 4.18
C THR A 29 -7.21 -11.85 5.42
N THR A 30 -6.43 -11.72 6.49
CA THR A 30 -6.61 -12.42 7.76
C THR A 30 -7.25 -11.52 8.80
N GLY A 31 -7.86 -12.13 9.82
CA GLY A 31 -8.58 -11.39 10.86
C GLY A 31 -7.68 -10.68 11.88
N LEU A 32 -8.31 -10.15 12.93
CA LEU A 32 -7.70 -9.24 13.91
C LEU A 32 -6.45 -9.78 14.60
N ASP A 33 -6.31 -11.09 14.76
CA ASP A 33 -5.21 -11.73 15.49
C ASP A 33 -3.83 -11.47 14.84
N THR A 34 -3.79 -11.27 13.53
CA THR A 34 -2.54 -11.07 12.77
C THR A 34 -2.29 -9.62 12.39
N VAL A 35 -3.29 -8.77 12.48
CA VAL A 35 -3.22 -7.38 12.02
C VAL A 35 -2.19 -6.56 12.80
N ALA A 36 -2.06 -6.76 14.10
CA ALA A 36 -1.08 -6.03 14.90
C ALA A 36 0.36 -6.25 14.41
N ALA A 37 0.70 -7.48 14.01
CA ALA A 37 1.99 -7.79 13.41
C ALA A 37 2.14 -7.14 12.02
N ALA A 38 1.09 -7.17 11.20
CA ALA A 38 1.08 -6.52 9.90
C ALA A 38 1.31 -5.01 10.00
N MET A 39 0.64 -4.33 10.94
CA MET A 39 0.82 -2.89 11.17
C MET A 39 2.22 -2.56 11.67
N SER A 40 2.79 -3.40 12.53
CA SER A 40 4.19 -3.25 12.96
C SER A 40 5.16 -3.40 11.80
N ASN A 41 4.93 -4.33 10.87
CA ASN A 41 5.73 -4.51 9.67
C ASN A 41 5.65 -3.28 8.76
N ILE A 42 4.47 -2.69 8.59
CA ILE A 42 4.28 -1.46 7.82
C ILE A 42 5.06 -0.29 8.46
N GLN A 43 4.96 -0.13 9.79
CA GLN A 43 5.69 0.91 10.50
C GLN A 43 7.21 0.72 10.39
N ASN A 44 7.71 -0.51 10.53
CA ASN A 44 9.13 -0.82 10.34
C ASN A 44 9.59 -0.52 8.91
N HIS A 45 8.76 -0.82 7.92
CA HIS A 45 9.07 -0.53 6.52
C HIS A 45 9.19 0.98 6.28
N LEU A 46 8.24 1.79 6.77
CA LEU A 46 8.30 3.25 6.70
C LEU A 46 9.55 3.82 7.39
N SER A 47 9.94 3.22 8.52
CA SER A 47 11.15 3.63 9.26
C SER A 47 12.44 3.33 8.48
N ALA A 48 12.47 2.20 7.77
CA ALA A 48 13.63 1.78 6.97
C ALA A 48 13.70 2.47 5.61
N ASP A 49 12.56 2.78 5.01
CA ASP A 49 12.42 3.48 3.72
C ASP A 49 11.37 4.58 3.83
N PRO A 50 11.74 5.79 4.29
CA PRO A 50 10.78 6.88 4.51
C PRO A 50 10.08 7.39 3.24
N LYS A 51 10.57 7.03 2.05
CA LYS A 51 9.99 7.43 0.76
C LYS A 51 9.11 6.35 0.14
N VAL A 52 9.02 5.18 0.77
CA VAL A 52 8.21 4.09 0.23
C VAL A 52 6.74 4.51 0.14
N LYS A 53 6.12 4.22 -1.00
CA LYS A 53 4.68 4.36 -1.17
C LYS A 53 3.99 3.06 -0.79
N ILE A 54 3.21 3.08 0.29
CA ILE A 54 2.50 1.90 0.79
C ILE A 54 1.00 2.04 0.53
N VAL A 55 0.45 1.02 -0.11
CA VAL A 55 -0.99 0.80 -0.21
C VAL A 55 -1.33 -0.48 0.56
N VAL A 56 -2.29 -0.39 1.46
CA VAL A 56 -2.84 -1.55 2.17
C VAL A 56 -4.17 -1.91 1.51
N VAL A 57 -4.24 -3.08 0.90
CA VAL A 57 -5.46 -3.62 0.31
C VAL A 57 -6.02 -4.69 1.22
N THR A 58 -7.30 -4.61 1.53
CA THR A 58 -7.96 -5.53 2.45
C THR A 58 -9.19 -6.18 1.83
N ASN A 59 -9.40 -7.47 2.11
CA ASN A 59 -10.62 -8.20 1.75
C ASN A 59 -10.87 -9.35 2.73
N GLY A 60 -12.08 -9.91 2.70
CA GLY A 60 -12.49 -10.95 3.65
C GLY A 60 -12.35 -10.49 5.11
N PRO A 61 -11.87 -11.34 6.02
CA PRO A 61 -11.64 -10.95 7.41
C PRO A 61 -10.61 -9.82 7.60
N GLY A 62 -9.78 -9.57 6.60
CA GLY A 62 -8.77 -8.53 6.62
C GLY A 62 -9.32 -7.11 6.67
N ILE A 63 -10.62 -6.89 6.48
CA ILE A 63 -11.23 -5.56 6.63
C ILE A 63 -11.59 -5.22 8.10
N ASP A 64 -11.62 -6.21 8.98
CA ASP A 64 -12.23 -6.06 10.32
C ASP A 64 -11.55 -4.99 11.16
N PHE A 65 -10.24 -4.81 11.06
CA PHE A 65 -9.52 -3.77 11.80
C PHE A 65 -9.79 -2.34 11.32
N LEU A 66 -10.39 -2.20 10.14
CA LEU A 66 -10.77 -0.91 9.56
C LEU A 66 -12.22 -0.51 9.89
N MET A 67 -12.94 -1.34 10.66
CA MET A 67 -14.23 -0.95 11.22
C MET A 67 -14.01 0.00 12.40
N ALA A 68 -14.87 1.01 12.54
CA ALA A 68 -14.71 2.10 13.50
C ALA A 68 -14.62 1.66 14.97
N ASP A 69 -15.26 0.52 15.31
CA ASP A 69 -15.31 -0.04 16.67
C ASP A 69 -14.34 -1.22 16.89
N ALA A 70 -13.47 -1.51 15.90
CA ALA A 70 -12.57 -2.66 15.95
C ALA A 70 -11.52 -2.52 17.06
N LYS A 71 -11.35 -3.60 17.83
CA LYS A 71 -10.40 -3.69 18.94
C LYS A 71 -9.57 -4.97 18.85
N ASP A 72 -8.35 -4.88 19.32
CA ASP A 72 -7.49 -6.05 19.49
C ASP A 72 -7.90 -6.90 20.71
N SER A 73 -7.22 -8.03 20.90
CA SER A 73 -7.46 -8.94 22.03
C SER A 73 -7.25 -8.32 23.42
N LYS A 74 -6.59 -7.15 23.48
CA LYS A 74 -6.36 -6.38 24.71
C LYS A 74 -7.34 -5.21 24.88
N GLY A 75 -8.33 -5.10 23.98
CA GLY A 75 -9.35 -4.04 23.98
C GLY A 75 -8.85 -2.69 23.44
N ARG A 76 -7.67 -2.63 22.81
CA ARG A 76 -7.16 -1.40 22.18
C ARG A 76 -7.76 -1.21 20.82
N GLU A 77 -8.20 0.00 20.53
CA GLU A 77 -8.77 0.36 19.23
C GLU A 77 -7.70 0.43 18.14
N PHE A 78 -8.01 -0.05 16.94
CA PHE A 78 -7.14 0.07 15.78
C PHE A 78 -7.14 1.47 15.16
N SER A 79 -8.18 2.26 15.40
CA SER A 79 -8.38 3.59 14.80
C SER A 79 -7.18 4.51 14.95
N GLY A 80 -6.57 4.58 16.14
CA GLY A 80 -5.39 5.41 16.38
C GLY A 80 -4.21 5.01 15.51
N ALA A 81 -3.87 3.72 15.48
CA ALA A 81 -2.75 3.21 14.69
C ALA A 81 -2.99 3.34 13.17
N VAL A 82 -4.23 3.18 12.71
CA VAL A 82 -4.60 3.40 11.30
C VAL A 82 -4.44 4.88 10.94
N SER A 83 -4.94 5.78 11.80
CA SER A 83 -4.80 7.22 11.60
C SER A 83 -3.34 7.67 11.56
N ASP A 84 -2.49 7.15 12.45
CA ASP A 84 -1.05 7.44 12.47
C ASP A 84 -0.35 6.99 11.18
N LEU A 85 -0.64 5.79 10.70
CA LEU A 85 -0.09 5.28 9.45
C LEU A 85 -0.61 6.06 8.23
N ALA A 86 -1.90 6.40 8.20
CA ALA A 86 -2.48 7.22 7.15
C ALA A 86 -1.85 8.63 7.13
N GLY A 87 -1.56 9.21 8.30
CA GLY A 87 -0.83 10.46 8.45
C GLY A 87 0.60 10.40 7.91
N GLN A 88 1.19 9.21 7.86
CA GLN A 88 2.50 8.95 7.23
C GLN A 88 2.41 8.62 5.74
N GLY A 89 1.21 8.65 5.14
CA GLY A 89 0.99 8.45 3.71
C GLY A 89 0.56 7.04 3.31
N VAL A 90 0.25 6.17 4.26
CA VAL A 90 -0.32 4.84 3.95
C VAL A 90 -1.75 4.99 3.45
N ASP A 91 -2.04 4.38 2.29
CA ASP A 91 -3.36 4.42 1.65
C ASP A 91 -4.09 3.10 1.92
N PHE A 92 -5.17 3.15 2.71
CA PHE A 92 -5.97 1.99 3.08
C PHE A 92 -7.15 1.80 2.12
N ARG A 93 -7.22 0.64 1.46
CA ARG A 93 -8.26 0.30 0.47
C ARG A 93 -9.05 -0.93 0.89
N VAL A 94 -10.36 -0.79 0.92
CA VAL A 94 -11.30 -1.82 1.38
C VAL A 94 -12.08 -2.39 0.19
N CYS A 95 -12.13 -3.71 0.12
CA CYS A 95 -12.88 -4.46 -0.89
C CYS A 95 -14.41 -4.28 -0.71
N ASN A 96 -15.06 -3.59 -1.64
CA ASN A 96 -16.51 -3.42 -1.61
C ASN A 96 -17.25 -4.75 -1.74
N ASN A 97 -16.74 -5.70 -2.53
CA ASN A 97 -17.35 -7.04 -2.61
C ASN A 97 -17.41 -7.73 -1.24
N THR A 98 -16.40 -7.53 -0.39
CA THR A 98 -16.40 -8.06 0.98
C THR A 98 -17.51 -7.42 1.82
N LEU A 99 -17.70 -6.10 1.74
CA LEU A 99 -18.77 -5.41 2.47
C LEU A 99 -20.12 -5.93 2.05
N VAL A 100 -20.38 -6.03 0.74
CA VAL A 100 -21.65 -6.55 0.20
C VAL A 100 -21.89 -7.99 0.64
N THR A 101 -20.91 -8.87 0.49
CA THR A 101 -21.05 -10.30 0.82
C THR A 101 -21.27 -10.53 2.31
N ARG A 102 -20.69 -9.69 3.15
CA ARG A 102 -20.82 -9.78 4.62
C ARG A 102 -21.93 -8.90 5.18
N ASN A 103 -22.68 -8.20 4.31
CA ASN A 103 -23.73 -7.25 4.69
C ASN A 103 -23.24 -6.22 5.73
N LEU A 104 -22.07 -5.62 5.47
CA LEU A 104 -21.47 -4.59 6.32
C LEU A 104 -21.76 -3.19 5.75
N ASP A 105 -22.07 -2.27 6.65
CA ASP A 105 -22.32 -0.87 6.30
C ASP A 105 -20.99 -0.14 5.99
N PRO A 106 -20.81 0.42 4.79
CA PRO A 106 -19.64 1.24 4.47
C PRO A 106 -19.42 2.42 5.42
N ASP A 107 -20.47 2.99 5.99
CA ASP A 107 -20.41 4.11 6.93
C ASP A 107 -19.80 3.70 8.29
N SER A 108 -19.69 2.39 8.55
CA SER A 108 -19.01 1.86 9.73
C SER A 108 -17.50 1.75 9.59
N LEU A 109 -16.94 2.09 8.43
CA LEU A 109 -15.50 2.09 8.21
C LEU A 109 -14.82 3.36 8.76
N LEU A 110 -13.54 3.24 9.11
CA LEU A 110 -12.70 4.39 9.44
C LEU A 110 -12.60 5.37 8.27
N MET A 111 -12.54 6.66 8.56
CA MET A 111 -12.50 7.75 7.58
C MET A 111 -11.27 7.71 6.66
N GLU A 112 -10.19 7.09 7.11
CA GLU A 112 -8.93 6.93 6.38
C GLU A 112 -9.03 5.92 5.24
N THR A 113 -10.14 5.21 5.12
CA THR A 113 -10.33 4.14 4.13
C THR A 113 -10.93 4.65 2.82
N LYS A 114 -10.59 3.96 1.74
CA LYS A 114 -11.18 4.14 0.41
C LYS A 114 -11.75 2.81 -0.07
N LEU A 115 -12.93 2.84 -0.69
CA LEU A 115 -13.52 1.65 -1.30
C LEU A 115 -12.91 1.38 -2.67
N VAL A 116 -12.65 0.10 -2.93
CA VAL A 116 -12.34 -0.42 -4.27
C VAL A 116 -13.32 -1.53 -4.61
N PRO A 117 -13.69 -1.72 -5.88
CA PRO A 117 -14.68 -2.74 -6.27
C PRO A 117 -14.31 -4.15 -5.81
N SER A 118 -13.03 -4.52 -5.94
CA SER A 118 -12.49 -5.82 -5.55
C SER A 118 -11.06 -5.67 -5.03
N GLY A 119 -10.78 -6.18 -3.82
CA GLY A 119 -9.44 -6.12 -3.23
C GLY A 119 -8.41 -6.91 -4.04
N VAL A 120 -8.75 -8.12 -4.50
CA VAL A 120 -7.82 -8.94 -5.31
C VAL A 120 -7.54 -8.30 -6.66
N ALA A 121 -8.55 -7.72 -7.32
CA ALA A 121 -8.36 -7.01 -8.58
C ALA A 121 -7.51 -5.76 -8.39
N GLU A 122 -7.70 -5.04 -7.29
CA GLU A 122 -6.91 -3.86 -6.97
C GLU A 122 -5.44 -4.20 -6.68
N ALA A 123 -5.17 -5.25 -5.90
CA ALA A 123 -3.81 -5.72 -5.66
C ALA A 123 -3.11 -6.12 -6.97
N ALA A 124 -3.80 -6.83 -7.86
CA ALA A 124 -3.28 -7.18 -9.18
C ALA A 124 -3.03 -5.96 -10.05
N ARG A 125 -3.97 -5.01 -10.07
CA ARG A 125 -3.85 -3.76 -10.84
C ARG A 125 -2.63 -2.94 -10.40
N LEU A 126 -2.43 -2.78 -9.10
CA LEU A 126 -1.28 -2.07 -8.55
C LEU A 126 0.05 -2.69 -9.00
N GLN A 127 0.15 -4.02 -8.99
CA GLN A 127 1.35 -4.72 -9.44
C GLN A 127 1.56 -4.56 -10.96
N ILE A 128 0.53 -4.83 -11.77
CA ILE A 128 0.64 -4.90 -13.23
C ILE A 128 0.75 -3.50 -13.85
N LYS A 129 -0.02 -2.53 -13.37
CA LYS A 129 -0.14 -1.19 -13.98
C LYS A 129 0.77 -0.15 -13.35
N GLU A 130 1.06 -0.29 -12.05
CA GLU A 130 1.79 0.73 -11.32
C GLU A 130 3.13 0.24 -10.74
N GLY A 131 3.48 -1.04 -10.91
CA GLY A 131 4.77 -1.60 -10.52
C GLY A 131 4.97 -1.74 -9.01
N PHE A 132 3.90 -2.00 -8.25
CA PHE A 132 3.98 -2.28 -6.82
C PHE A 132 4.56 -3.67 -6.56
N ALA A 133 5.49 -3.77 -5.62
CA ALA A 133 5.85 -5.05 -5.02
C ALA A 133 4.70 -5.55 -4.13
N TYR A 134 4.55 -6.87 -3.98
CA TYR A 134 3.46 -7.48 -3.21
C TYR A 134 3.99 -8.11 -1.93
N ILE A 135 3.37 -7.77 -0.80
CA ILE A 135 3.63 -8.39 0.50
C ILE A 135 2.30 -8.87 1.08
N LYS A 136 2.30 -10.14 1.47
CA LYS A 136 1.25 -10.72 2.30
C LYS A 136 1.81 -10.92 3.70
N PRO A 137 1.44 -10.08 4.66
CA PRO A 137 1.95 -10.16 6.02
C PRO A 137 1.37 -11.33 6.80
#